data_00a7fb7bf4b73d41669c6d916fe7b22f
#
_entry.id   00a7fb7bf4b73d41669c6d916fe7b22f
#
_cell.length_a   1.000
_cell.length_b   1.000
_cell.length_c   1.000
_cell.angle_alpha   90.00
_cell.angle_beta   90.00
_cell.angle_gamma   90.00
#
_symmetry.space_group_name_H-M   'P 1'
#
loop_
_entity.id
_entity.type
_entity.pdbx_description
1 polymer ?
#
loop_
_entity_poly.entity_id
_entity_poly.type
_entity_poly.pdbx_seq_one_letter_code
_entity_poly.pdbx_strand_id
1 'polypeptide(L)' 'MKNNMRVILAKKRLKVADVARETGLSKSTLTALYYERTKRPDIETLLKIANYLGVSIDELLTPED' A
#
# COMPACT_ATOMS: atom_id res chain seq x y z
N MET A 1 5.24 8.07 6.73
CA MET A 1 6.30 7.06 6.50
C MET A 1 6.46 6.83 5.01
N LYS A 2 7.66 6.93 4.52
CA LYS A 2 7.93 6.67 3.10
C LYS A 2 7.70 5.20 2.77
N ASN A 3 7.16 4.95 1.59
CA ASN A 3 6.92 3.58 1.13
C ASN A 3 6.88 3.55 -0.40
N ASN A 4 6.72 2.36 -0.94
CA ASN A 4 6.75 2.13 -2.38
C ASN A 4 5.36 1.90 -2.99
N MET A 5 4.32 2.13 -2.21
CA MET A 5 2.95 1.81 -2.64
C MET A 5 2.56 2.50 -3.95
N ARG A 6 2.87 3.79 -4.05
CA ARG A 6 2.54 4.57 -5.25
C ARG A 6 3.19 4.00 -6.51
N VAL A 7 4.47 3.62 -6.39
CA VAL A 7 5.21 3.05 -7.52
C VAL A 7 4.64 1.68 -7.90
N ILE A 8 4.39 0.83 -6.90
CA ILE A 8 3.86 -0.51 -7.14
C ILE A 8 2.49 -0.43 -7.81
N LEU A 9 1.61 0.43 -7.31
CA LEU A 9 0.29 0.60 -7.91
C LEU A 9 0.39 1.11 -9.34
N ALA A 10 1.28 2.05 -9.60
CA ALA A 10 1.50 2.58 -10.95
C ALA A 10 1.96 1.48 -11.91
N LYS A 11 2.92 0.66 -11.49
CA LYS A 11 3.42 -0.45 -12.30
C LYS A 11 2.33 -1.47 -12.63
N LYS A 12 1.43 -1.70 -11.70
CA LYS A 12 0.34 -2.67 -11.87
C LYS A 12 -0.92 -2.03 -12.44
N ARG A 13 -0.91 -0.74 -12.67
CA ARG A 13 -2.06 0.03 -13.17
C ARG A 13 -3.29 -0.13 -12.26
N LEU A 14 -3.04 -0.11 -10.95
CA LEU A 14 -4.09 -0.21 -9.94
C LEU A 14 -4.33 1.14 -9.29
N LYS A 15 -5.55 1.34 -8.82
CA LYS A 15 -5.92 2.52 -8.05
C LYS A 15 -6.14 2.15 -6.59
N VAL A 16 -6.07 3.14 -5.70
CA VAL A 16 -6.37 2.94 -4.28
C VAL A 16 -7.74 2.28 -4.10
N ALA A 17 -8.72 2.68 -4.91
CA ALA A 17 -10.07 2.09 -4.84
C ALA A 17 -10.07 0.59 -5.12
N ASP A 18 -9.21 0.13 -6.04
CA ASP A 18 -9.11 -1.30 -6.35
C ASP A 18 -8.56 -2.07 -5.15
N VAL A 19 -7.52 -1.53 -4.52
CA VAL A 19 -6.93 -2.16 -3.33
C VAL A 19 -7.93 -2.20 -2.19
N ALA A 20 -8.67 -1.12 -1.97
CA ALA A 20 -9.69 -1.07 -0.92
C ALA A 20 -10.75 -2.15 -1.13
N ARG A 21 -11.23 -2.29 -2.37
CA ARG A 21 -12.26 -3.27 -2.70
C ARG A 21 -11.77 -4.71 -2.47
N GLU A 22 -10.54 -5.01 -2.88
CA GLU A 22 -10.03 -6.37 -2.83
C GLU A 22 -9.50 -6.78 -1.46
N THR A 23 -8.99 -5.84 -0.68
CA THR A 23 -8.44 -6.14 0.64
C THR A 23 -9.45 -5.95 1.77
N GLY A 24 -10.52 -5.22 1.52
CA GLY A 24 -11.49 -4.87 2.56
C GLY A 24 -11.01 -3.74 3.47
N LEU A 25 -9.86 -3.15 3.18
CA LEU A 25 -9.32 -2.04 3.97
C LEU A 25 -10.03 -0.74 3.60
N SER A 26 -10.08 0.21 4.53
CA SER A 26 -10.73 1.48 4.27
C SER A 26 -9.91 2.31 3.28
N LYS A 27 -10.63 3.05 2.46
CA LYS A 27 -10.01 3.95 1.48
C LYS A 27 -9.18 5.02 2.17
N SER A 28 -9.63 5.49 3.33
CA SER A 28 -8.90 6.47 4.13
C SER A 28 -7.54 5.96 4.56
N THR A 29 -7.49 4.73 5.05
CA THR A 29 -6.24 4.10 5.47
C THR A 29 -5.27 3.97 4.29
N LEU A 30 -5.77 3.49 3.16
CA LEU A 30 -4.95 3.30 1.96
C LEU A 30 -4.48 4.62 1.38
N THR A 31 -5.35 5.63 1.38
CA THR A 31 -4.98 6.97 0.90
C THR A 31 -3.88 7.58 1.76
N ALA A 32 -4.00 7.41 3.08
CA ALA A 32 -2.96 7.92 3.99
C ALA A 32 -1.62 7.25 3.73
N LEU A 33 -1.61 5.94 3.49
CA LEU A 33 -0.38 5.22 3.13
C LEU A 33 0.17 5.67 1.79
N TYR A 34 -0.71 5.81 0.80
CA TYR A 34 -0.33 6.22 -0.56
C TYR A 34 0.38 7.57 -0.58
N TYR A 35 -0.11 8.51 0.23
CA TYR A 35 0.48 9.85 0.32
C TYR A 35 1.50 9.97 1.45
N GLU A 36 1.91 8.86 2.03
CA GLU A 36 2.96 8.81 3.05
C GLU A 36 2.63 9.64 4.30
N ARG A 37 1.35 9.71 4.65
CA ARG A 37 0.88 10.44 5.84
C ARG A 37 0.88 9.58 7.11
N THR A 38 0.89 8.27 6.95
CA THR A 38 0.85 7.34 8.08
C THR A 38 2.21 7.24 8.72
N LYS A 39 2.28 7.48 10.03
CA LYS A 39 3.55 7.41 10.76
C LYS A 39 3.87 5.98 11.20
N ARG A 40 2.85 5.24 11.65
CA ARG A 40 3.01 3.86 12.14
C ARG A 40 1.91 2.99 11.56
N PRO A 41 2.11 2.46 10.37
CA PRO A 41 1.11 1.59 9.77
C PRO A 41 1.01 0.28 10.54
N ASP A 42 -0.20 -0.25 10.61
CA ASP A 42 -0.47 -1.52 11.25
C ASP A 42 0.11 -2.67 10.41
N ILE A 43 0.77 -3.62 11.08
CA ILE A 43 1.39 -4.77 10.40
C ILE A 43 0.36 -5.58 9.62
N GLU A 44 -0.82 -5.82 10.20
CA GLU A 44 -1.88 -6.56 9.50
C GLU A 44 -2.29 -5.86 8.21
N THR A 45 -2.39 -4.54 8.26
CA THR A 45 -2.73 -3.74 7.08
C THR A 45 -1.67 -3.90 6.01
N LEU A 46 -0.39 -3.81 6.39
CA LEU A 46 0.72 -3.97 5.45
C LEU A 46 0.75 -5.37 4.85
N LEU A 47 0.49 -6.40 5.64
CA LEU A 47 0.45 -7.78 5.16
C LEU A 47 -0.66 -7.98 4.13
N LYS A 48 -1.84 -7.44 4.40
CA LYS A 48 -2.95 -7.55 3.46
C LYS A 48 -2.65 -6.88 2.13
N ILE A 49 -2.05 -5.70 2.19
CA ILE A 49 -1.69 -4.95 0.99
C ILE A 49 -0.60 -5.71 0.21
N ALA A 50 0.45 -6.14 0.90
CA ALA A 50 1.56 -6.85 0.27
C ALA A 50 1.08 -8.15 -0.38
N ASN A 51 0.25 -8.92 0.32
CA ASN A 51 -0.31 -10.17 -0.21
C ASN A 51 -1.13 -9.92 -1.47
N TYR A 52 -2.00 -8.91 -1.45
CA TYR A 52 -2.82 -8.59 -2.61
C TYR A 52 -1.94 -8.16 -3.80
N LEU A 53 -0.92 -7.35 -3.54
CA LEU A 53 -0.05 -6.83 -4.60
C LEU A 53 1.01 -7.84 -5.04
N GLY A 54 1.16 -8.95 -4.33
CA GLY A 54 2.14 -9.97 -4.69
C GLY A 54 3.57 -9.55 -4.44
N VAL A 55 3.79 -8.70 -3.44
CA VAL A 55 5.12 -8.22 -3.08
C VAL A 55 5.41 -8.52 -1.61
N SER A 56 6.69 -8.43 -1.22
CA SER A 56 7.06 -8.57 0.18
C SER A 56 6.80 -7.25 0.91
N ILE A 57 6.76 -7.32 2.25
CA ILE A 57 6.66 -6.10 3.05
C ILE A 57 7.88 -5.20 2.79
N ASP A 58 9.06 -5.81 2.64
CA ASP A 58 10.27 -5.05 2.33
C ASP A 58 10.12 -4.25 1.04
N GLU A 59 9.60 -4.88 -0.02
CA GLU A 59 9.36 -4.18 -1.27
C GLU A 59 8.36 -3.04 -1.10
N LEU A 60 7.31 -3.30 -0.32
CA LEU A 60 6.28 -2.30 -0.09
C LEU A 60 6.82 -1.08 0.66
N LEU A 61 7.74 -1.29 1.59
CA LEU A 61 8.26 -0.24 2.45
C LEU A 61 9.56 0.40 1.96
N THR A 62 10.19 -0.13 0.91
CA THR A 62 11.43 0.41 0.37
C THR A 62 11.12 1.35 -0.78
N PRO A 63 11.27 2.68 -0.61
CA PRO A 63 10.98 3.62 -1.69
C PRO A 63 11.88 3.43 -2.89
N GLU A 64 11.32 3.53 -4.08
CA GLU A 64 12.09 3.58 -5.32
C GLU A 64 12.17 5.04 -5.75
N ASP A 65 13.35 5.47 -6.12
CA ASP A 65 13.58 6.83 -6.62
C ASP A 65 13.33 6.93 -8.11
#